data_438915a3fe5bb8aa1b426f57224c15ea
#
_entry.id   438915a3fe5bb8aa1b426f57224c15ea
#
_cell.length_a   1.000
_cell.length_b   1.000
_cell.length_c   1.000
_cell.angle_alpha   90.00
_cell.angle_beta   90.00
_cell.angle_gamma   90.00
#
_symmetry.space_group_name_H-M   'P 1'
#
loop_
_entity.id
_entity.type
_entity.pdbx_description
1 polymer ?
#
loop_
_entity_poly.entity_id
_entity_poly.type
_entity_poly.pdbx_seq_one_letter_code
_entity_poly.pdbx_strand_id
1 'polypeptide(L)'
;MSKLIAVPSRTKEILEKYGIRAKKGFGQNFLVDPVIVEKAAQMSHCEGAVIEIGPGIGSLTEQLARHSRHVTAYEIDPSLIPVLADTLQEYDNVEIIEEDFLQADIASKTKELKEKYGSVSVCANLPYYVTTPILFRIFEETDIPWITVMVQKEVGERFAAAPNTPEYGALSVESQYLFDVKKLFNVPGRSFNPSPNVDSVIVRFERKPDIPDIDIKAFFEMVRGCFKQRRKTVYNNLKEYLDDREAALQVLEKAGIEPKRRAQELTCDELLKIYEALK
;
A
#
# COMPACT_ATOMS: atom_id res chain seq x y z
N MET A 1 -30.38 7.61 13.82
CA MET A 1 -29.10 7.25 13.20
C MET A 1 -28.23 6.57 14.24
N SER A 2 -27.75 5.37 13.97
CA SER A 2 -26.77 4.69 14.81
C SER A 2 -25.49 5.53 14.89
N LYS A 3 -24.77 5.45 16.02
CA LYS A 3 -23.47 6.11 16.14
C LYS A 3 -22.49 5.43 15.16
N LEU A 4 -21.64 6.22 14.49
CA LEU A 4 -20.58 5.72 13.62
C LEU A 4 -19.69 4.67 14.33
N ILE A 5 -19.30 3.64 13.64
CA ILE A 5 -18.45 2.53 14.17
C ILE A 5 -17.15 3.09 14.75
N ALA A 6 -16.53 4.08 14.08
CA ALA A 6 -15.28 4.72 14.50
C ALA A 6 -15.40 5.64 15.73
N VAL A 7 -16.61 5.87 16.29
CA VAL A 7 -16.76 6.62 17.55
C VAL A 7 -16.22 5.77 18.70
N PRO A 8 -15.33 6.28 19.56
CA PRO A 8 -14.66 5.48 20.60
C PRO A 8 -15.61 4.69 21.51
N SER A 9 -16.75 5.29 21.91
CA SER A 9 -17.76 4.61 22.73
C SER A 9 -18.41 3.45 21.96
N ARG A 10 -18.71 3.64 20.66
CA ARG A 10 -19.33 2.62 19.83
C ARG A 10 -18.34 1.48 19.52
N THR A 11 -17.09 1.81 19.19
CA THR A 11 -16.03 0.79 19.05
C THR A 11 -15.91 -0.06 20.32
N LYS A 12 -15.89 0.59 21.52
CA LYS A 12 -15.83 -0.14 22.78
C LYS A 12 -17.00 -1.08 22.98
N GLU A 13 -18.23 -0.61 22.75
CA GLU A 13 -19.46 -1.43 22.81
C GLU A 13 -19.38 -2.66 21.89
N ILE A 14 -18.89 -2.49 20.65
CA ILE A 14 -18.72 -3.61 19.69
C ILE A 14 -17.70 -4.61 20.22
N LEU A 15 -16.51 -4.15 20.63
CA LEU A 15 -15.46 -5.02 21.14
C LEU A 15 -15.91 -5.81 22.38
N GLU A 16 -16.63 -5.19 23.29
CA GLU A 16 -17.19 -5.83 24.49
C GLU A 16 -18.30 -6.84 24.14
N LYS A 17 -19.23 -6.47 23.24
CA LYS A 17 -20.34 -7.33 22.79
C LYS A 17 -19.83 -8.68 22.23
N TYR A 18 -18.76 -8.63 21.45
CA TYR A 18 -18.21 -9.81 20.79
C TYR A 18 -17.00 -10.43 21.50
N GLY A 19 -16.58 -9.87 22.65
CA GLY A 19 -15.40 -10.33 23.37
C GLY A 19 -14.11 -10.19 22.56
N ILE A 20 -14.06 -9.24 21.61
CA ILE A 20 -12.90 -9.05 20.71
C ILE A 20 -11.76 -8.38 21.45
N ARG A 21 -10.59 -8.99 21.33
CA ARG A 21 -9.31 -8.39 21.76
C ARG A 21 -8.38 -8.30 20.54
N ALA A 22 -7.74 -7.16 20.38
CA ALA A 22 -6.77 -6.97 19.31
C ALA A 22 -5.68 -8.06 19.33
N LYS A 23 -5.55 -8.77 18.21
CA LYS A 23 -4.60 -9.87 18.06
C LYS A 23 -3.29 -9.33 17.53
N LYS A 24 -2.22 -9.38 18.33
CA LYS A 24 -0.88 -8.92 17.91
C LYS A 24 -0.37 -9.64 16.65
N GLY A 25 -0.70 -10.91 16.49
CA GLY A 25 -0.31 -11.69 15.31
C GLY A 25 -0.88 -11.18 14.00
N PHE A 26 -2.03 -10.49 14.03
CA PHE A 26 -2.63 -9.82 12.88
C PHE A 26 -2.36 -8.31 12.84
N GLY A 27 -1.55 -7.78 13.74
CA GLY A 27 -1.24 -6.35 13.81
C GLY A 27 -2.46 -5.45 14.01
N GLN A 28 -3.52 -5.95 14.67
CA GLN A 28 -4.80 -5.28 14.80
C GLN A 28 -4.70 -4.01 15.67
N ASN A 29 -5.04 -2.86 15.07
CA ASN A 29 -5.24 -1.58 15.71
C ASN A 29 -6.51 -0.98 15.10
N PHE A 30 -7.62 -0.97 15.85
CA PHE A 30 -8.90 -0.48 15.36
C PHE A 30 -8.92 1.05 15.35
N LEU A 31 -9.25 1.63 14.22
CA LEU A 31 -9.32 3.08 14.05
C LEU A 31 -10.59 3.62 14.75
N VAL A 32 -10.41 4.53 15.70
CA VAL A 32 -11.45 5.07 16.58
C VAL A 32 -11.62 6.59 16.46
N ASP A 33 -11.41 7.10 15.24
CA ASP A 33 -11.51 8.53 14.93
C ASP A 33 -12.38 8.72 13.67
N PRO A 34 -13.66 9.14 13.85
CA PRO A 34 -14.60 9.25 12.72
C PRO A 34 -14.17 10.30 11.68
N VAL A 35 -13.45 11.35 12.09
CA VAL A 35 -12.97 12.39 11.16
C VAL A 35 -11.89 11.83 10.24
N ILE A 36 -11.02 10.99 10.79
CA ILE A 36 -9.94 10.37 10.01
C ILE A 36 -10.49 9.36 8.99
N VAL A 37 -11.41 8.47 9.39
CA VAL A 37 -11.99 7.48 8.46
C VAL A 37 -12.80 8.14 7.35
N GLU A 38 -13.59 9.16 7.68
CA GLU A 38 -14.35 9.93 6.71
C GLU A 38 -13.43 10.62 5.71
N LYS A 39 -12.41 11.32 6.20
CA LYS A 39 -11.42 12.00 5.34
C LYS A 39 -10.66 11.02 4.45
N ALA A 40 -10.29 9.85 4.97
CA ALA A 40 -9.61 8.82 4.19
C ALA A 40 -10.51 8.32 3.03
N ALA A 41 -11.79 8.02 3.31
CA ALA A 41 -12.75 7.62 2.29
C ALA A 41 -12.97 8.71 1.22
N GLN A 42 -13.19 9.96 1.62
CA GLN A 42 -13.39 11.08 0.69
C GLN A 42 -12.18 11.35 -0.23
N MET A 43 -10.97 11.03 0.24
CA MET A 43 -9.75 11.25 -0.53
C MET A 43 -9.30 10.03 -1.34
N SER A 44 -10.06 8.94 -1.36
CA SER A 44 -9.63 7.65 -1.94
C SER A 44 -10.10 7.39 -3.37
N HIS A 45 -10.85 8.32 -3.98
CA HIS A 45 -11.46 8.12 -5.31
C HIS A 45 -12.28 6.82 -5.40
N CYS A 46 -13.16 6.61 -4.41
CA CYS A 46 -13.93 5.38 -4.25
C CYS A 46 -15.33 5.41 -4.87
N GLU A 47 -15.64 6.34 -5.77
CA GLU A 47 -16.99 6.56 -6.33
C GLU A 47 -17.52 5.35 -7.13
N GLY A 48 -16.65 4.50 -7.68
CA GLY A 48 -16.99 3.23 -8.31
C GLY A 48 -17.03 2.08 -7.31
N ALA A 49 -16.23 1.05 -7.54
CA ALA A 49 -15.94 0.01 -6.57
C ALA A 49 -14.68 0.33 -5.77
N VAL A 50 -14.63 -0.09 -4.53
CA VAL A 50 -13.42 0.00 -3.70
C VAL A 50 -13.08 -1.35 -3.07
N ILE A 51 -11.80 -1.71 -3.10
CA ILE A 51 -11.27 -2.87 -2.40
C ILE A 51 -10.67 -2.38 -1.09
N GLU A 52 -11.11 -2.97 0.02
CA GLU A 52 -10.54 -2.75 1.36
C GLU A 52 -9.82 -4.00 1.84
N ILE A 53 -8.66 -3.86 2.46
CA ILE A 53 -7.88 -4.96 3.03
C ILE A 53 -7.82 -4.78 4.55
N GLY A 54 -8.34 -5.77 5.30
CA GLY A 54 -8.39 -5.75 6.74
C GLY A 54 -9.40 -4.74 7.28
N PRO A 55 -10.72 -4.90 7.02
CA PRO A 55 -11.77 -4.00 7.49
C PRO A 55 -11.87 -3.92 9.01
N GLY A 56 -11.35 -4.94 9.72
CA GLY A 56 -11.40 -5.02 11.16
C GLY A 56 -12.84 -5.12 11.68
N ILE A 57 -13.31 -4.11 12.40
CA ILE A 57 -14.71 -4.04 12.87
C ILE A 57 -15.62 -3.20 11.95
N GLY A 58 -15.12 -2.74 10.80
CA GLY A 58 -15.87 -1.99 9.80
C GLY A 58 -15.78 -0.46 9.89
N SER A 59 -14.83 0.08 10.65
CA SER A 59 -14.75 1.54 10.87
C SER A 59 -14.51 2.33 9.57
N LEU A 60 -13.59 1.89 8.70
CA LEU A 60 -13.35 2.51 7.41
C LEU A 60 -14.38 2.04 6.39
N THR A 61 -14.74 0.75 6.41
CA THR A 61 -15.75 0.13 5.53
C THR A 61 -17.07 0.90 5.54
N GLU A 62 -17.55 1.31 6.73
CA GLU A 62 -18.76 2.12 6.89
C GLU A 62 -18.68 3.43 6.08
N GLN A 63 -17.55 4.11 6.08
CA GLN A 63 -17.39 5.35 5.30
C GLN A 63 -17.22 5.07 3.81
N LEU A 64 -16.49 4.03 3.45
CA LEU A 64 -16.38 3.61 2.04
C LEU A 64 -17.75 3.24 1.46
N ALA A 65 -18.59 2.50 2.20
CA ALA A 65 -19.93 2.14 1.78
C ALA A 65 -20.84 3.35 1.52
N ARG A 66 -20.62 4.46 2.23
CA ARG A 66 -21.39 5.70 2.04
C ARG A 66 -20.95 6.49 0.81
N HIS A 67 -19.72 6.30 0.34
CA HIS A 67 -19.12 7.10 -0.75
C HIS A 67 -18.92 6.31 -2.03
N SER A 68 -19.08 4.98 -2.02
CA SER A 68 -18.85 4.11 -3.16
C SER A 68 -20.13 3.40 -3.63
N ARG A 69 -20.11 2.93 -4.87
CA ARG A 69 -21.16 2.07 -5.41
C ARG A 69 -21.05 0.64 -4.88
N HIS A 70 -19.85 0.20 -4.51
CA HIS A 70 -19.60 -1.13 -3.98
C HIS A 70 -18.29 -1.18 -3.20
N VAL A 71 -18.28 -1.93 -2.09
CA VAL A 71 -17.11 -2.23 -1.29
C VAL A 71 -16.90 -3.73 -1.28
N THR A 72 -15.70 -4.19 -1.68
CA THR A 72 -15.26 -5.56 -1.46
C THR A 72 -14.16 -5.54 -0.39
N ALA A 73 -14.41 -6.12 0.78
CA ALA A 73 -13.49 -6.11 1.91
C ALA A 73 -12.97 -7.51 2.22
N TYR A 74 -11.64 -7.68 2.21
CA TYR A 74 -10.96 -8.95 2.52
C TYR A 74 -10.54 -8.98 3.99
N GLU A 75 -11.05 -9.97 4.74
CA GLU A 75 -10.72 -10.18 6.16
C GLU A 75 -10.15 -11.58 6.38
N ILE A 76 -8.96 -11.66 6.98
CA ILE A 76 -8.28 -12.93 7.28
C ILE A 76 -8.67 -13.50 8.64
N ASP A 77 -9.18 -12.67 9.55
CA ASP A 77 -9.58 -13.11 10.90
C ASP A 77 -11.03 -13.56 10.92
N PRO A 78 -11.31 -14.88 10.97
CA PRO A 78 -12.69 -15.39 10.95
C PRO A 78 -13.51 -14.93 12.17
N SER A 79 -12.85 -14.52 13.26
CA SER A 79 -13.56 -13.99 14.43
C SER A 79 -14.20 -12.62 14.21
N LEU A 80 -13.78 -11.90 13.17
CA LEU A 80 -14.33 -10.60 12.81
C LEU A 80 -15.50 -10.68 11.81
N ILE A 81 -15.69 -11.81 11.10
CA ILE A 81 -16.77 -11.96 10.13
C ILE A 81 -18.16 -11.75 10.74
N PRO A 82 -18.52 -12.37 11.90
CA PRO A 82 -19.80 -12.09 12.55
C PRO A 82 -19.94 -10.64 13.03
N VAL A 83 -18.82 -10.00 13.39
CA VAL A 83 -18.81 -8.59 13.81
C VAL A 83 -19.15 -7.70 12.62
N LEU A 84 -18.49 -7.92 11.48
CA LEU A 84 -18.74 -7.18 10.25
C LEU A 84 -20.18 -7.37 9.74
N ALA A 85 -20.72 -8.58 9.81
CA ALA A 85 -22.11 -8.84 9.45
C ALA A 85 -23.12 -8.04 10.29
N ASP A 86 -22.84 -7.82 11.59
CA ASP A 86 -23.68 -6.99 12.48
C ASP A 86 -23.46 -5.48 12.28
N THR A 87 -22.19 -5.06 12.22
CA THR A 87 -21.85 -3.63 12.17
C THR A 87 -22.20 -2.98 10.83
N LEU A 88 -22.21 -3.75 9.75
CA LEU A 88 -22.43 -3.30 8.39
C LEU A 88 -23.77 -3.72 7.81
N GLN A 89 -24.70 -4.28 8.62
CA GLN A 89 -25.99 -4.82 8.16
C GLN A 89 -26.89 -3.79 7.47
N GLU A 90 -26.67 -2.48 7.69
CA GLU A 90 -27.42 -1.40 7.05
C GLU A 90 -26.91 -1.07 5.63
N TYR A 91 -25.78 -1.68 5.20
CA TYR A 91 -25.14 -1.40 3.91
C TYR A 91 -25.26 -2.61 2.97
N ASP A 92 -26.11 -2.50 1.95
CA ASP A 92 -26.35 -3.53 0.94
C ASP A 92 -25.30 -3.57 -0.17
N ASN A 93 -24.40 -2.59 -0.19
CA ASN A 93 -23.31 -2.46 -1.15
C ASN A 93 -21.95 -2.96 -0.63
N VAL A 94 -21.92 -3.70 0.48
CA VAL A 94 -20.69 -4.25 1.07
C VAL A 94 -20.64 -5.76 0.92
N GLU A 95 -19.57 -6.25 0.33
CA GLU A 95 -19.22 -7.67 0.22
C GLU A 95 -18.02 -7.97 1.12
N ILE A 96 -18.17 -8.89 2.09
CA ILE A 96 -17.07 -9.35 2.93
C ILE A 96 -16.58 -10.70 2.42
N ILE A 97 -15.28 -10.80 2.16
CA ILE A 97 -14.62 -12.03 1.73
C ILE A 97 -13.68 -12.49 2.85
N GLU A 98 -13.96 -13.68 3.43
CA GLU A 98 -13.08 -14.32 4.41
C GLU A 98 -11.92 -14.99 3.67
N GLU A 99 -10.83 -14.24 3.45
CA GLU A 99 -9.67 -14.74 2.71
C GLU A 99 -8.42 -13.93 3.04
N ASP A 100 -7.25 -14.58 2.99
CA ASP A 100 -5.98 -13.87 2.98
C ASP A 100 -5.79 -13.15 1.64
N PHE A 101 -5.78 -11.82 1.68
CA PHE A 101 -5.57 -10.99 0.50
C PHE A 101 -4.32 -11.37 -0.30
N LEU A 102 -3.27 -11.88 0.37
CA LEU A 102 -2.04 -12.35 -0.30
C LEU A 102 -2.24 -13.65 -1.10
N GLN A 103 -3.36 -14.36 -0.92
CA GLN A 103 -3.70 -15.58 -1.67
C GLN A 103 -4.86 -15.36 -2.67
N ALA A 104 -5.60 -14.26 -2.54
CA ALA A 104 -6.78 -13.97 -3.37
C ALA A 104 -6.42 -13.74 -4.85
N ASP A 105 -7.30 -14.05 -5.78
CA ASP A 105 -7.17 -13.67 -7.20
C ASP A 105 -7.62 -12.22 -7.41
N ILE A 106 -6.72 -11.29 -7.04
CA ILE A 106 -7.00 -9.85 -7.09
C ILE A 106 -7.10 -9.31 -8.52
N ALA A 107 -6.43 -9.95 -9.48
CA ALA A 107 -6.48 -9.54 -10.89
C ALA A 107 -7.87 -9.79 -11.47
N SER A 108 -8.42 -11.01 -11.31
CA SER A 108 -9.76 -11.34 -11.75
C SER A 108 -10.83 -10.53 -11.04
N LYS A 109 -10.71 -10.34 -9.72
CA LYS A 109 -11.66 -9.53 -8.95
C LYS A 109 -11.64 -8.06 -9.37
N THR A 110 -10.47 -7.48 -9.60
CA THR A 110 -10.36 -6.11 -10.11
C THR A 110 -11.04 -5.93 -11.45
N LYS A 111 -10.85 -6.90 -12.36
CA LYS A 111 -11.50 -6.89 -13.68
C LYS A 111 -13.02 -6.96 -13.56
N GLU A 112 -13.56 -7.91 -12.78
CA GLU A 112 -14.99 -8.05 -12.49
C GLU A 112 -15.58 -6.72 -11.98
N LEU A 113 -14.96 -6.14 -10.97
CA LEU A 113 -15.41 -4.90 -10.36
C LEU A 113 -15.38 -3.72 -11.34
N LYS A 114 -14.32 -3.61 -12.17
CA LYS A 114 -14.18 -2.58 -13.18
C LYS A 114 -15.27 -2.69 -14.27
N GLU A 115 -15.56 -3.91 -14.72
CA GLU A 115 -16.64 -4.16 -15.70
C GLU A 115 -18.02 -3.78 -15.12
N LYS A 116 -18.28 -4.09 -13.84
CA LYS A 116 -19.59 -3.87 -13.22
C LYS A 116 -19.80 -2.42 -12.75
N TYR A 117 -18.78 -1.76 -12.24
CA TYR A 117 -18.90 -0.45 -11.56
C TYR A 117 -18.18 0.69 -12.27
N GLY A 118 -17.44 0.41 -13.35
CA GLY A 118 -16.73 1.39 -14.20
C GLY A 118 -15.33 1.76 -13.72
N SER A 119 -15.13 1.86 -12.41
CA SER A 119 -13.80 2.15 -11.82
C SER A 119 -13.59 1.35 -10.54
N VAL A 120 -12.31 1.09 -10.23
CA VAL A 120 -11.90 0.41 -8.99
C VAL A 120 -10.78 1.21 -8.34
N SER A 121 -10.86 1.38 -7.03
CA SER A 121 -9.79 1.93 -6.19
C SER A 121 -9.48 0.99 -5.02
N VAL A 122 -8.37 1.24 -4.33
CA VAL A 122 -8.05 0.60 -3.05
C VAL A 122 -8.06 1.66 -1.96
N CYS A 123 -8.73 1.36 -0.84
CA CYS A 123 -8.62 2.16 0.37
C CYS A 123 -8.53 1.25 1.60
N ALA A 124 -7.45 1.33 2.38
CA ALA A 124 -7.25 0.40 3.48
C ALA A 124 -6.40 0.98 4.63
N ASN A 125 -6.69 0.51 5.85
CA ASN A 125 -5.80 0.64 7.00
C ASN A 125 -4.95 -0.64 7.09
N LEU A 126 -3.79 -0.67 6.42
CA LEU A 126 -3.01 -1.88 6.27
C LEU A 126 -2.32 -2.33 7.57
N PRO A 127 -2.34 -3.64 7.88
CA PRO A 127 -1.51 -4.19 8.96
C PRO A 127 -0.03 -3.93 8.66
N TYR A 128 0.71 -3.38 9.64
CA TYR A 128 2.06 -2.86 9.42
C TYR A 128 3.06 -3.92 8.94
N TYR A 129 2.93 -5.17 9.41
CA TYR A 129 3.86 -6.26 9.10
C TYR A 129 3.73 -6.80 7.66
N VAL A 130 2.61 -6.55 6.98
CA VAL A 130 2.32 -7.02 5.61
C VAL A 130 2.08 -5.88 4.61
N THR A 131 2.27 -4.62 5.02
CA THR A 131 2.05 -3.44 4.17
C THR A 131 2.75 -3.56 2.81
N THR A 132 4.05 -3.82 2.83
CA THR A 132 4.87 -3.88 1.60
C THR A 132 4.45 -5.04 0.68
N PRO A 133 4.34 -6.28 1.13
CA PRO A 133 3.83 -7.38 0.29
C PRO A 133 2.47 -7.11 -0.35
N ILE A 134 1.52 -6.56 0.41
CA ILE A 134 0.19 -6.23 -0.11
C ILE A 134 0.28 -5.19 -1.22
N LEU A 135 0.99 -4.09 -0.99
CA LEU A 135 1.10 -3.01 -1.98
C LEU A 135 1.79 -3.47 -3.25
N PHE A 136 2.91 -4.21 -3.14
CA PHE A 136 3.59 -4.72 -4.33
C PHE A 136 2.74 -5.69 -5.13
N ARG A 137 1.96 -6.52 -4.47
CA ARG A 137 1.01 -7.38 -5.15
C ARG A 137 -0.02 -6.58 -5.96
N ILE A 138 -0.60 -5.53 -5.38
CA ILE A 138 -1.52 -4.64 -6.10
C ILE A 138 -0.80 -3.95 -7.26
N PHE A 139 0.43 -3.48 -7.07
CA PHE A 139 1.20 -2.78 -8.09
C PHE A 139 1.51 -3.65 -9.31
N GLU A 140 1.85 -4.92 -9.06
CA GLU A 140 2.31 -5.87 -10.09
C GLU A 140 1.17 -6.61 -10.78
N GLU A 141 0.06 -6.88 -10.07
CA GLU A 141 -1.01 -7.75 -10.56
C GLU A 141 -2.25 -6.98 -11.04
N THR A 142 -2.33 -5.66 -10.83
CA THR A 142 -3.50 -4.87 -11.19
C THR A 142 -3.16 -3.57 -11.92
N ASP A 143 -4.15 -3.02 -12.62
CA ASP A 143 -4.09 -1.69 -13.25
C ASP A 143 -4.87 -0.62 -12.44
N ILE A 144 -5.10 -0.85 -11.15
CA ILE A 144 -5.84 0.06 -10.27
C ILE A 144 -5.19 1.45 -10.28
N PRO A 145 -5.96 2.51 -10.63
CA PRO A 145 -5.40 3.85 -10.78
C PRO A 145 -5.18 4.58 -9.44
N TRP A 146 -5.97 4.27 -8.41
CA TRP A 146 -5.97 4.98 -7.14
C TRP A 146 -5.84 4.00 -5.97
N ILE A 147 -4.77 4.16 -5.18
CA ILE A 147 -4.53 3.37 -3.98
C ILE A 147 -4.29 4.34 -2.83
N THR A 148 -5.17 4.36 -1.84
CA THR A 148 -5.06 5.22 -0.65
C THR A 148 -4.95 4.33 0.58
N VAL A 149 -3.81 4.36 1.25
CA VAL A 149 -3.57 3.45 2.37
C VAL A 149 -3.01 4.18 3.58
N MET A 150 -3.39 3.69 4.75
CA MET A 150 -2.78 4.06 6.02
C MET A 150 -1.64 3.09 6.33
N VAL A 151 -0.47 3.65 6.57
CA VAL A 151 0.76 2.89 6.84
C VAL A 151 1.53 3.55 7.98
N GLN A 152 2.50 2.86 8.57
CA GLN A 152 3.43 3.51 9.52
C GLN A 152 4.09 4.72 8.88
N LYS A 153 4.27 5.78 9.66
CA LYS A 153 4.82 7.06 9.18
C LYS A 153 6.18 6.87 8.46
N GLU A 154 7.08 6.09 9.05
CA GLU A 154 8.40 5.79 8.44
C GLU A 154 8.24 5.12 7.06
N VAL A 155 7.32 4.17 6.92
CA VAL A 155 7.06 3.47 5.65
C VAL A 155 6.50 4.44 4.61
N GLY A 156 5.56 5.29 5.01
CA GLY A 156 5.01 6.32 4.13
C GLY A 156 6.04 7.37 3.70
N GLU A 157 6.98 7.71 4.57
CA GLU A 157 8.12 8.58 4.25
C GLU A 157 9.03 7.94 3.21
N ARG A 158 9.29 6.64 3.32
CA ARG A 158 10.10 5.89 2.34
C ARG A 158 9.42 5.80 0.97
N PHE A 159 8.11 5.59 0.89
CA PHE A 159 7.38 5.59 -0.39
C PHE A 159 7.51 6.93 -1.14
N ALA A 160 7.42 8.05 -0.42
CA ALA A 160 7.42 9.39 -0.99
C ALA A 160 8.82 10.08 -0.97
N ALA A 161 9.87 9.34 -0.62
CA ALA A 161 11.22 9.91 -0.48
C ALA A 161 11.81 10.32 -1.83
N ALA A 162 12.52 11.44 -1.85
CA ALA A 162 13.29 11.91 -3.00
C ALA A 162 14.74 11.37 -2.98
N PRO A 163 15.41 11.27 -4.15
CA PRO A 163 16.84 10.96 -4.20
C PRO A 163 17.66 11.84 -3.26
N ASN A 164 18.75 11.31 -2.74
CA ASN A 164 19.64 11.97 -1.77
C ASN A 164 19.04 12.20 -0.37
N THR A 165 17.89 11.61 -0.04
CA THR A 165 17.34 11.62 1.34
C THR A 165 17.64 10.31 2.07
N PRO A 166 17.66 10.32 3.42
CA PRO A 166 17.90 9.11 4.21
C PRO A 166 16.86 8.00 3.99
N GLU A 167 15.62 8.37 3.68
CA GLU A 167 14.49 7.47 3.51
C GLU A 167 14.45 6.85 2.10
N TYR A 168 15.16 7.45 1.12
CA TYR A 168 15.15 6.97 -0.26
C TYR A 168 15.82 5.61 -0.41
N GLY A 169 15.17 4.73 -1.16
CA GLY A 169 15.61 3.35 -1.36
C GLY A 169 14.82 2.64 -2.45
N ALA A 170 15.00 1.31 -2.56
CA ALA A 170 14.29 0.51 -3.55
C ALA A 170 12.78 0.72 -3.50
N LEU A 171 12.19 0.76 -2.28
CA LEU A 171 10.76 0.99 -2.07
C LEU A 171 10.27 2.32 -2.71
N SER A 172 11.09 3.36 -2.62
CA SER A 172 10.79 4.67 -3.22
C SER A 172 10.80 4.59 -4.76
N VAL A 173 11.81 3.94 -5.32
CA VAL A 173 11.97 3.80 -6.77
C VAL A 173 10.84 2.95 -7.35
N GLU A 174 10.60 1.77 -6.79
CA GLU A 174 9.61 0.82 -7.25
C GLU A 174 8.19 1.43 -7.25
N SER A 175 7.83 2.13 -6.17
CA SER A 175 6.53 2.81 -6.10
C SER A 175 6.44 4.02 -7.03
N GLN A 176 7.48 4.86 -7.07
CA GLN A 176 7.49 6.09 -7.89
C GLN A 176 7.70 5.83 -9.37
N TYR A 177 8.17 4.65 -9.76
CA TYR A 177 8.17 4.22 -11.16
C TYR A 177 6.74 4.12 -11.70
N LEU A 178 5.85 3.50 -10.94
CA LEU A 178 4.47 3.23 -11.34
C LEU A 178 3.49 4.35 -10.98
N PHE A 179 3.77 5.10 -9.90
CA PHE A 179 2.81 6.02 -9.30
C PHE A 179 3.41 7.39 -8.96
N ASP A 180 2.56 8.41 -9.00
CA ASP A 180 2.78 9.64 -8.25
C ASP A 180 2.37 9.41 -6.81
N VAL A 181 3.34 9.52 -5.88
CA VAL A 181 3.15 9.18 -4.47
C VAL A 181 3.01 10.43 -3.63
N LYS A 182 1.91 10.56 -2.89
CA LYS A 182 1.62 11.73 -2.05
C LYS A 182 1.27 11.33 -0.62
N LYS A 183 1.95 11.92 0.36
CA LYS A 183 1.51 11.88 1.77
C LYS A 183 0.36 12.86 1.93
N LEU A 184 -0.83 12.40 2.35
CA LEU A 184 -2.00 13.25 2.48
C LEU A 184 -2.08 13.90 3.85
N PHE A 185 -2.04 13.11 4.93
CA PHE A 185 -2.05 13.63 6.31
C PHE A 185 -1.55 12.57 7.32
N ASN A 186 -1.06 13.06 8.45
CA ASN A 186 -0.63 12.19 9.55
C ASN A 186 -1.82 11.74 10.40
N VAL A 187 -1.70 10.53 10.96
CA VAL A 187 -2.67 9.92 11.87
C VAL A 187 -1.96 9.57 13.17
N PRO A 188 -2.27 10.26 14.27
CA PRO A 188 -1.59 9.99 15.53
C PRO A 188 -2.01 8.65 16.12
N GLY A 189 -1.10 7.98 16.84
CA GLY A 189 -1.35 6.68 17.44
C GLY A 189 -2.58 6.65 18.37
N ARG A 190 -2.92 7.78 19.02
CA ARG A 190 -4.13 7.90 19.87
C ARG A 190 -5.46 7.72 19.13
N SER A 191 -5.46 7.80 17.79
CA SER A 191 -6.65 7.56 16.95
C SER A 191 -6.96 6.07 16.78
N PHE A 192 -6.22 5.18 17.46
CA PHE A 192 -6.40 3.73 17.40
C PHE A 192 -6.65 3.13 18.79
N ASN A 193 -7.30 1.97 18.80
CA ASN A 193 -7.49 1.13 19.98
C ASN A 193 -7.11 -0.34 19.64
N PRO A 194 -6.04 -0.93 20.23
CA PRO A 194 -5.04 -0.26 21.08
C PRO A 194 -4.21 0.77 20.28
N SER A 195 -3.64 1.73 21.00
CA SER A 195 -2.74 2.71 20.37
C SER A 195 -1.42 2.04 19.98
N PRO A 196 -0.98 2.15 18.72
CA PRO A 196 0.34 1.70 18.29
C PRO A 196 1.45 2.59 18.88
N ASN A 197 2.68 2.08 18.91
CA ASN A 197 3.84 2.81 19.43
C ASN A 197 4.36 3.90 18.47
N VAL A 198 3.85 3.94 17.24
CA VAL A 198 4.28 4.86 16.18
C VAL A 198 3.07 5.50 15.53
N ASP A 199 3.24 6.72 15.05
CA ASP A 199 2.22 7.39 14.23
C ASP A 199 2.10 6.75 12.86
N SER A 200 0.95 6.95 12.23
CA SER A 200 0.67 6.55 10.86
C SER A 200 0.58 7.77 9.94
N VAL A 201 0.54 7.50 8.66
CA VAL A 201 0.29 8.48 7.62
C VAL A 201 -0.61 7.86 6.56
N ILE A 202 -1.53 8.66 6.01
CA ILE A 202 -2.26 8.28 4.80
C ILE A 202 -1.40 8.64 3.60
N VAL A 203 -1.15 7.64 2.76
CA VAL A 203 -0.42 7.79 1.49
C VAL A 203 -1.35 7.45 0.34
N ARG A 204 -1.32 8.26 -0.71
CA ARG A 204 -2.01 8.00 -1.95
C ARG A 204 -1.01 7.74 -3.06
N PHE A 205 -1.26 6.67 -3.81
CA PHE A 205 -0.57 6.32 -5.03
C PHE A 205 -1.54 6.53 -6.20
N GLU A 206 -1.14 7.37 -7.14
CA GLU A 206 -1.87 7.69 -8.36
C GLU A 206 -1.08 7.13 -9.54
N ARG A 207 -1.66 6.13 -10.23
CA ARG A 207 -0.95 5.43 -11.32
C ARG A 207 -0.68 6.40 -12.47
N LYS A 208 0.56 6.43 -12.93
CA LYS A 208 0.97 7.26 -14.05
C LYS A 208 0.34 6.75 -15.34
N PRO A 209 -0.08 7.62 -16.26
CA PRO A 209 -0.70 7.23 -17.52
C PRO A 209 0.30 6.59 -18.51
N ASP A 210 1.53 7.09 -18.52
CA ASP A 210 2.55 6.72 -19.51
C ASP A 210 3.72 5.97 -18.83
N ILE A 211 3.48 4.72 -18.45
CA ILE A 211 4.53 3.87 -17.89
C ILE A 211 5.14 3.08 -19.07
N PRO A 212 6.48 3.15 -19.27
CA PRO A 212 7.14 2.35 -20.29
C PRO A 212 6.83 0.86 -20.14
N ASP A 213 6.54 0.19 -21.27
CA ASP A 213 6.30 -1.26 -21.29
C ASP A 213 7.63 -2.02 -21.16
N ILE A 214 7.92 -2.42 -19.94
CA ILE A 214 9.12 -3.19 -19.58
C ILE A 214 8.74 -4.39 -18.70
N ASP A 215 9.65 -5.34 -18.57
CA ASP A 215 9.54 -6.36 -17.53
C ASP A 215 9.78 -5.70 -16.15
N ILE A 216 8.66 -5.31 -15.51
CA ILE A 216 8.65 -4.62 -14.22
C ILE A 216 9.33 -5.47 -13.13
N LYS A 217 9.13 -6.79 -13.15
CA LYS A 217 9.72 -7.68 -12.15
C LYS A 217 11.23 -7.68 -12.25
N ALA A 218 11.76 -7.84 -13.46
CA ALA A 218 13.21 -7.79 -13.69
C ALA A 218 13.80 -6.41 -13.37
N PHE A 219 13.09 -5.32 -13.67
CA PHE A 219 13.50 -3.97 -13.28
C PHE A 219 13.57 -3.82 -11.75
N PHE A 220 12.55 -4.25 -11.01
CA PHE A 220 12.51 -4.16 -9.56
C PHE A 220 13.57 -5.05 -8.90
N GLU A 221 13.84 -6.23 -9.43
CA GLU A 221 14.94 -7.08 -8.97
C GLU A 221 16.31 -6.39 -9.12
N MET A 222 16.57 -5.78 -10.26
CA MET A 222 17.78 -4.98 -10.48
C MET A 222 17.87 -3.80 -9.51
N VAL A 223 16.77 -3.06 -9.31
CA VAL A 223 16.71 -1.96 -8.34
C VAL A 223 17.05 -2.45 -6.94
N ARG A 224 16.43 -3.53 -6.47
CA ARG A 224 16.76 -4.15 -5.15
C ARG A 224 18.23 -4.55 -5.07
N GLY A 225 18.79 -5.09 -6.14
CA GLY A 225 20.22 -5.39 -6.28
C GLY A 225 21.07 -4.13 -6.07
N CYS A 226 20.75 -3.04 -6.75
CA CYS A 226 21.47 -1.75 -6.60
C CYS A 226 21.43 -1.18 -5.18
N PHE A 227 20.34 -1.40 -4.44
CA PHE A 227 20.16 -0.91 -3.06
C PHE A 227 20.57 -1.91 -1.96
N LYS A 228 21.08 -3.08 -2.31
CA LYS A 228 21.41 -4.17 -1.35
C LYS A 228 22.32 -3.69 -0.22
N GLN A 229 23.31 -2.86 -0.54
CA GLN A 229 24.25 -2.30 0.44
C GLN A 229 24.33 -0.78 0.31
N ARG A 230 23.54 -0.05 1.13
CA ARG A 230 23.42 1.43 1.08
C ARG A 230 24.74 2.20 1.11
N ARG A 231 25.73 1.71 1.85
CA ARG A 231 27.04 2.37 1.99
C ARG A 231 27.99 2.12 0.84
N LYS A 232 27.67 1.20 -0.07
CA LYS A 232 28.47 0.88 -1.26
C LYS A 232 28.05 1.72 -2.46
N THR A 233 28.98 1.86 -3.42
CA THR A 233 28.70 2.49 -4.71
C THR A 233 27.74 1.62 -5.55
N VAL A 234 27.05 2.25 -6.50
CA VAL A 234 26.18 1.53 -7.45
C VAL A 234 26.98 0.46 -8.21
N TYR A 235 28.23 0.74 -8.59
CA TYR A 235 29.09 -0.26 -9.21
C TYR A 235 29.30 -1.50 -8.32
N ASN A 236 29.61 -1.33 -7.05
CA ASN A 236 29.84 -2.47 -6.17
C ASN A 236 28.58 -3.32 -5.95
N ASN A 237 27.40 -2.70 -5.89
CA ASN A 237 26.14 -3.40 -5.77
C ASN A 237 25.77 -4.12 -7.10
N LEU A 238 25.94 -3.43 -8.24
CA LEU A 238 25.64 -3.98 -9.57
C LEU A 238 26.56 -5.15 -9.92
N LYS A 239 27.86 -5.03 -9.60
CA LYS A 239 28.83 -6.12 -9.74
C LYS A 239 28.43 -7.37 -8.94
N GLU A 240 27.92 -7.19 -7.73
CA GLU A 240 27.44 -8.30 -6.91
C GLU A 240 26.14 -8.89 -7.47
N TYR A 241 25.27 -8.04 -8.00
CA TYR A 241 24.00 -8.47 -8.62
C TYR A 241 24.23 -9.28 -9.91
N LEU A 242 25.19 -8.84 -10.76
CA LEU A 242 25.50 -9.51 -12.04
C LEU A 242 26.49 -10.66 -11.89
N ASP A 243 27.17 -10.77 -10.75
CA ASP A 243 28.33 -11.64 -10.53
C ASP A 243 29.44 -11.45 -11.59
N ASP A 244 29.51 -10.23 -12.18
CA ASP A 244 30.44 -9.88 -13.23
C ASP A 244 30.94 -8.44 -13.07
N ARG A 245 32.26 -8.28 -12.95
CA ARG A 245 32.92 -7.00 -12.76
C ARG A 245 32.93 -6.13 -14.01
N GLU A 246 33.23 -6.76 -15.16
CA GLU A 246 33.38 -6.05 -16.44
C GLU A 246 32.02 -5.67 -16.98
N ALA A 247 31.03 -6.56 -16.93
CA ALA A 247 29.65 -6.29 -17.29
C ALA A 247 29.07 -5.11 -16.50
N ALA A 248 29.32 -5.06 -15.19
CA ALA A 248 28.85 -3.95 -14.36
C ALA A 248 29.43 -2.59 -14.77
N LEU A 249 30.69 -2.53 -15.18
CA LEU A 249 31.31 -1.30 -15.69
C LEU A 249 30.73 -0.89 -17.04
N GLN A 250 30.60 -1.82 -17.97
CA GLN A 250 30.03 -1.59 -19.31
C GLN A 250 28.60 -1.09 -19.24
N VAL A 251 27.78 -1.69 -18.37
CA VAL A 251 26.39 -1.28 -18.15
C VAL A 251 26.33 0.17 -17.62
N LEU A 252 27.14 0.52 -16.62
CA LEU A 252 27.15 1.87 -16.08
C LEU A 252 27.66 2.90 -17.10
N GLU A 253 28.67 2.54 -17.90
CA GLU A 253 29.18 3.40 -18.98
C GLU A 253 28.09 3.62 -20.04
N LYS A 254 27.43 2.54 -20.52
CA LYS A 254 26.32 2.61 -21.48
C LYS A 254 25.16 3.43 -20.96
N ALA A 255 24.85 3.32 -19.64
CA ALA A 255 23.81 4.11 -18.98
C ALA A 255 24.21 5.58 -18.71
N GLY A 256 25.48 5.93 -18.86
CA GLY A 256 26.00 7.28 -18.54
C GLY A 256 26.03 7.56 -17.04
N ILE A 257 26.22 6.53 -16.21
CA ILE A 257 26.20 6.63 -14.75
C ILE A 257 27.63 6.51 -14.18
N GLU A 258 28.03 7.49 -13.37
CA GLU A 258 29.34 7.47 -12.71
C GLU A 258 29.41 6.30 -11.69
N PRO A 259 30.39 5.37 -11.82
CA PRO A 259 30.48 4.17 -10.97
C PRO A 259 30.65 4.43 -9.47
N LYS A 260 31.14 5.61 -9.10
CA LYS A 260 31.39 6.02 -7.70
C LYS A 260 30.14 6.48 -6.97
N ARG A 261 29.08 6.85 -7.70
CA ARG A 261 27.79 7.25 -7.09
C ARG A 261 27.18 6.09 -6.31
N ARG A 262 26.38 6.43 -5.31
CA ARG A 262 25.56 5.44 -4.58
C ARG A 262 24.18 5.35 -5.20
N ALA A 263 23.53 4.19 -5.06
CA ALA A 263 22.17 4.00 -5.60
C ALA A 263 21.16 5.04 -5.07
N GLN A 264 21.32 5.49 -3.82
CA GLN A 264 20.46 6.52 -3.22
C GLN A 264 20.60 7.92 -3.88
N GLU A 265 21.61 8.14 -4.70
CA GLU A 265 21.84 9.39 -5.43
C GLU A 265 21.22 9.35 -6.82
N LEU A 266 20.74 8.18 -7.26
CA LEU A 266 20.19 7.98 -8.60
C LEU A 266 18.68 8.22 -8.61
N THR A 267 18.24 8.91 -9.64
CA THR A 267 16.81 9.07 -9.92
C THR A 267 16.21 7.77 -10.47
N CYS A 268 14.87 7.68 -10.49
CA CYS A 268 14.18 6.55 -11.11
C CYS A 268 14.57 6.40 -12.59
N ASP A 269 14.67 7.51 -13.34
CA ASP A 269 15.06 7.51 -14.76
C ASP A 269 16.51 7.04 -14.98
N GLU A 270 17.42 7.40 -14.05
CA GLU A 270 18.81 6.92 -14.12
C GLU A 270 18.89 5.41 -13.85
N LEU A 271 18.07 4.88 -12.92
CA LEU A 271 17.97 3.43 -12.68
C LEU A 271 17.33 2.72 -13.86
N LEU A 272 16.35 3.32 -14.52
CA LEU A 272 15.76 2.78 -15.74
C LEU A 272 16.81 2.67 -16.87
N LYS A 273 17.69 3.68 -17.05
CA LYS A 273 18.81 3.61 -18.01
C LYS A 273 19.78 2.47 -17.71
N ILE A 274 20.05 2.19 -16.42
CA ILE A 274 20.86 1.01 -16.03
C ILE A 274 20.16 -0.27 -16.48
N TYR A 275 18.85 -0.38 -16.24
CA TYR A 275 18.08 -1.54 -16.66
C TYR A 275 18.04 -1.73 -18.19
N GLU A 276 17.86 -0.67 -18.94
CA GLU A 276 17.91 -0.70 -20.41
C GLU A 276 19.29 -1.07 -20.94
N ALA A 277 20.34 -0.65 -20.25
CA ALA A 277 21.72 -1.00 -20.61
C ALA A 277 22.09 -2.48 -20.34
N LEU A 278 21.31 -3.18 -19.50
CA LEU A 278 21.44 -4.63 -19.27
C LEU A 278 20.89 -5.50 -20.40
N LYS A 279 20.00 -4.93 -21.22
CA LYS A 279 19.44 -5.60 -22.42
C LYS A 279 20.40 -5.48 -23.60
#